data_6e30e01eaf4c3cddebc68708374c90f7
#
_entry.id   6e30e01eaf4c3cddebc68708374c90f7
#
_cell.length_a   1.000
_cell.length_b   1.000
_cell.length_c   1.000
_cell.angle_alpha   90.00
_cell.angle_beta   90.00
_cell.angle_gamma   90.00
#
_symmetry.space_group_name_H-M   'P 1'
#
loop_
_entity.id
_entity.type
_entity.pdbx_description
1 polymer ?
#
loop_
_entity_poly.entity_id
_entity_poly.type
_entity_poly.pdbx_seq_one_letter_code
_entity_poly.pdbx_strand_id
1 'polypeptide(L)'
;MSAQTWNAEGYARNARFVTDLGAPVFELLAPQPGESILDVGCGDGVLTKKIAEVGCRVVGLDSSRDFCVAARRLGINAVELSASDMTFAGEFDAVFSNAALHWMKDAGRVVENVARALRPGGRFAAEMGGHRCVENVRVALIDELNRRGYDGASASPWYFPSSDEYSVHLRNAGFAIPYIELIPRPTRLPDMMGWLQTFAQSFTVLLPASEREEYLDCVQTRLRPKLCDEAGNWTADYTRLRFRALLKS
;
A
#
# COMPACT_ATOMS: atom_id res chain seq x y z
N MET A 1 -12.18 -1.56 -12.24
CA MET A 1 -11.96 -2.32 -10.97
C MET A 1 -10.59 -2.96 -11.08
N SER A 2 -9.76 -2.93 -10.03
CA SER A 2 -8.44 -3.59 -10.02
C SER A 2 -8.64 -5.10 -10.14
N ALA A 3 -7.87 -5.77 -11.02
CA ALA A 3 -7.86 -7.23 -11.14
C ALA A 3 -7.07 -7.93 -10.00
N GLN A 4 -6.53 -7.15 -9.06
CA GLN A 4 -5.83 -7.65 -7.89
C GLN A 4 -6.83 -8.17 -6.87
N THR A 5 -6.68 -9.43 -6.47
CA THR A 5 -7.44 -10.06 -5.39
C THR A 5 -6.51 -10.31 -4.20
N TRP A 6 -7.05 -10.13 -3.00
CA TRP A 6 -6.26 -10.28 -1.79
C TRP A 6 -6.66 -11.55 -1.05
N ASN A 7 -5.66 -12.36 -0.68
CA ASN A 7 -5.80 -13.50 0.19
C ASN A 7 -5.02 -13.23 1.48
N ALA A 8 -5.70 -13.11 2.60
CA ALA A 8 -5.10 -12.72 3.88
C ALA A 8 -4.03 -13.72 4.36
N GLU A 9 -4.23 -15.02 4.16
CA GLU A 9 -3.26 -16.05 4.55
C GLU A 9 -2.00 -16.01 3.68
N GLY A 10 -2.16 -15.87 2.36
CA GLY A 10 -1.04 -15.72 1.42
C GLY A 10 -0.25 -14.45 1.70
N TYR A 11 -0.93 -13.35 1.98
CA TYR A 11 -0.31 -12.07 2.37
C TYR A 11 0.48 -12.20 3.68
N ALA A 12 -0.07 -12.85 4.69
CA ALA A 12 0.59 -13.07 5.96
C ALA A 12 1.90 -13.90 5.83
N ARG A 13 1.95 -14.84 4.87
CA ARG A 13 3.17 -15.63 4.60
C ARG A 13 4.23 -14.84 3.83
N ASN A 14 3.82 -14.13 2.78
CA ASN A 14 4.75 -13.57 1.79
C ASN A 14 5.06 -12.08 2.01
N ALA A 15 4.22 -11.36 2.76
CA ALA A 15 4.28 -9.92 2.92
C ALA A 15 4.33 -9.44 4.38
N ARG A 16 4.62 -10.30 5.35
CA ARG A 16 4.71 -9.96 6.78
C ARG A 16 5.67 -8.80 7.05
N PHE A 17 6.75 -8.71 6.28
CA PHE A 17 7.71 -7.62 6.36
C PHE A 17 7.07 -6.24 6.18
N VAL A 18 5.93 -6.11 5.50
CA VAL A 18 5.21 -4.84 5.34
C VAL A 18 4.74 -4.30 6.68
N THR A 19 4.22 -5.18 7.53
CA THR A 19 3.79 -4.83 8.90
C THR A 19 4.98 -4.55 9.81
N ASP A 20 6.02 -5.37 9.73
CA ASP A 20 7.22 -5.25 10.58
C ASP A 20 8.00 -3.95 10.29
N LEU A 21 7.98 -3.50 9.03
CA LEU A 21 8.60 -2.23 8.60
C LEU A 21 7.68 -1.00 8.77
N GLY A 22 6.50 -1.15 9.35
CA GLY A 22 5.54 -0.07 9.59
C GLY A 22 5.84 0.83 10.80
N ALA A 23 6.84 0.50 11.63
CA ALA A 23 7.15 1.26 12.84
C ALA A 23 7.42 2.76 12.58
N PRO A 24 8.20 3.18 11.56
CA PRO A 24 8.48 4.60 11.37
C PRO A 24 7.25 5.43 10.98
N VAL A 25 6.29 4.89 10.23
CA VAL A 25 5.05 5.62 9.91
C VAL A 25 4.09 5.64 11.10
N PHE A 26 4.12 4.61 11.95
CA PHE A 26 3.40 4.60 13.22
C PHE A 26 3.93 5.70 14.16
N GLU A 27 5.25 5.84 14.28
CA GLU A 27 5.88 6.93 15.05
C GLU A 27 5.51 8.31 14.49
N LEU A 28 5.44 8.44 13.16
CA LEU A 28 5.04 9.68 12.50
C LEU A 28 3.57 10.03 12.72
N LEU A 29 2.69 9.03 12.87
CA LEU A 29 1.30 9.20 13.29
C LEU A 29 1.24 9.79 14.71
N ALA A 30 2.11 9.34 15.62
CA ALA A 30 2.15 9.72 17.04
C ALA A 30 0.76 9.65 17.71
N PRO A 31 0.12 8.46 17.73
CA PRO A 31 -1.25 8.30 18.23
C PRO A 31 -1.30 8.61 19.75
N GLN A 32 -2.39 9.27 20.20
CA GLN A 32 -2.61 9.60 21.61
C GLN A 32 -3.84 8.86 22.15
N PRO A 33 -3.81 8.44 23.41
CA PRO A 33 -4.99 7.81 24.04
C PRO A 33 -6.24 8.68 23.91
N GLY A 34 -7.36 8.06 23.55
CA GLY A 34 -8.65 8.74 23.38
C GLY A 34 -8.91 9.31 21.99
N GLU A 35 -7.91 9.41 21.10
CA GLU A 35 -8.13 9.85 19.73
C GLU A 35 -9.00 8.88 18.93
N SER A 36 -9.73 9.44 17.97
CA SER A 36 -10.43 8.69 16.92
C SER A 36 -9.57 8.65 15.67
N ILE A 37 -9.18 7.46 15.22
CA ILE A 37 -8.24 7.28 14.10
C ILE A 37 -8.88 6.39 13.03
N LEU A 38 -8.77 6.81 11.77
CA LEU A 38 -9.14 6.01 10.59
C LEU A 38 -7.86 5.40 9.99
N ASP A 39 -7.84 4.07 9.83
CA ASP A 39 -6.77 3.36 9.10
C ASP A 39 -7.25 3.00 7.70
N VAL A 40 -6.71 3.69 6.69
CA VAL A 40 -7.09 3.53 5.28
C VAL A 40 -6.22 2.46 4.61
N GLY A 41 -6.86 1.35 4.21
CA GLY A 41 -6.18 0.15 3.75
C GLY A 41 -5.61 -0.63 4.94
N CYS A 42 -6.46 -0.93 5.92
CA CYS A 42 -6.06 -1.55 7.19
C CYS A 42 -5.54 -3.00 7.05
N GLY A 43 -5.78 -3.64 5.89
CA GLY A 43 -5.37 -5.00 5.63
C GLY A 43 -5.90 -5.98 6.67
N ASP A 44 -5.04 -6.87 7.17
CA ASP A 44 -5.38 -7.86 8.21
C ASP A 44 -5.56 -7.27 9.62
N GLY A 45 -5.36 -5.96 9.79
CA GLY A 45 -5.59 -5.24 11.02
C GLY A 45 -4.45 -5.29 12.04
N VAL A 46 -3.29 -5.86 11.73
CA VAL A 46 -2.19 -6.02 12.71
C VAL A 46 -1.62 -4.65 13.14
N LEU A 47 -1.41 -3.71 12.23
CA LEU A 47 -0.98 -2.34 12.58
C LEU A 47 -2.11 -1.55 13.22
N THR A 48 -3.35 -1.71 12.73
CA THR A 48 -4.54 -1.09 13.31
C THR A 48 -4.69 -1.46 14.78
N LYS A 49 -4.43 -2.73 15.13
CA LYS A 49 -4.47 -3.21 16.51
C LYS A 49 -3.42 -2.51 17.38
N LYS A 50 -2.20 -2.28 16.88
CA LYS A 50 -1.18 -1.52 17.61
C LYS A 50 -1.63 -0.10 17.93
N ILE A 51 -2.37 0.57 17.01
CA ILE A 51 -2.95 1.89 17.26
C ILE A 51 -4.03 1.81 18.34
N ALA A 52 -4.88 0.79 18.31
CA ALA A 52 -5.91 0.58 19.33
C ALA A 52 -5.31 0.29 20.71
N GLU A 53 -4.19 -0.44 20.79
CA GLU A 53 -3.47 -0.76 22.03
C GLU A 53 -2.87 0.48 22.72
N VAL A 54 -2.66 1.59 22.00
CA VAL A 54 -2.31 2.90 22.59
C VAL A 54 -3.49 3.51 23.36
N GLY A 55 -4.72 3.01 23.16
CA GLY A 55 -5.94 3.55 23.74
C GLY A 55 -6.76 4.42 22.79
N CYS A 56 -6.51 4.32 21.48
CA CYS A 56 -7.26 5.02 20.44
C CYS A 56 -8.56 4.26 20.08
N ARG A 57 -9.59 5.00 19.66
CA ARG A 57 -10.74 4.43 18.94
C ARG A 57 -10.40 4.34 17.46
N VAL A 58 -10.27 3.13 16.94
CA VAL A 58 -9.83 2.93 15.55
C VAL A 58 -10.93 2.33 14.70
N VAL A 59 -11.12 2.90 13.51
CA VAL A 59 -11.89 2.32 12.42
C VAL A 59 -10.90 1.92 11.34
N GLY A 60 -10.90 0.64 10.94
CA GLY A 60 -10.16 0.17 9.78
C GLY A 60 -11.04 0.23 8.53
N LEU A 61 -10.49 0.61 7.40
CA LEU A 61 -11.16 0.61 6.11
C LEU A 61 -10.31 -0.17 5.11
N ASP A 62 -10.91 -1.16 4.44
CA ASP A 62 -10.28 -1.89 3.35
C ASP A 62 -11.31 -2.29 2.30
N SER A 63 -10.94 -2.34 1.04
CA SER A 63 -11.83 -2.80 -0.03
C SER A 63 -11.91 -4.32 -0.15
N SER A 64 -11.02 -5.05 0.51
CA SER A 64 -10.99 -6.51 0.52
C SER A 64 -11.82 -7.06 1.68
N ARG A 65 -12.83 -7.84 1.33
CA ARG A 65 -13.65 -8.57 2.31
C ARG A 65 -12.80 -9.50 3.19
N ASP A 66 -11.84 -10.21 2.59
CA ASP A 66 -10.99 -11.17 3.30
C ASP A 66 -10.12 -10.46 4.34
N PHE A 67 -9.56 -9.30 4.02
CA PHE A 67 -8.83 -8.48 4.97
C PHE A 67 -9.73 -7.95 6.07
N CYS A 68 -10.91 -7.42 5.73
CA CYS A 68 -11.86 -6.96 6.76
C CYS A 68 -12.29 -8.10 7.71
N VAL A 69 -12.48 -9.32 7.20
CA VAL A 69 -12.77 -10.49 8.05
C VAL A 69 -11.59 -10.80 8.98
N ALA A 70 -10.35 -10.76 8.47
CA ALA A 70 -9.16 -10.98 9.28
C ALA A 70 -9.00 -9.91 10.37
N ALA A 71 -9.15 -8.62 10.03
CA ALA A 71 -9.09 -7.51 10.98
C ALA A 71 -10.17 -7.61 12.08
N ARG A 72 -11.40 -7.97 11.73
CA ARG A 72 -12.50 -8.18 12.70
C ARG A 72 -12.19 -9.31 13.69
N ARG A 73 -11.48 -10.37 13.26
CA ARG A 73 -11.03 -11.46 14.15
C ARG A 73 -10.02 -10.96 15.19
N LEU A 74 -9.30 -9.88 14.90
CA LEU A 74 -8.40 -9.20 15.85
C LEU A 74 -9.13 -8.18 16.76
N GLY A 75 -10.47 -8.05 16.64
CA GLY A 75 -11.29 -7.11 17.41
C GLY A 75 -11.35 -5.70 16.81
N ILE A 76 -10.89 -5.51 15.57
CA ILE A 76 -10.93 -4.20 14.91
C ILE A 76 -12.32 -3.97 14.27
N ASN A 77 -12.86 -2.74 14.45
CA ASN A 77 -14.02 -2.29 13.70
C ASN A 77 -13.60 -2.00 12.25
N ALA A 78 -13.62 -3.02 11.38
CA ALA A 78 -13.21 -2.91 10.00
C ALA A 78 -14.43 -2.78 9.06
N VAL A 79 -14.39 -1.79 8.17
CA VAL A 79 -15.44 -1.50 7.18
C VAL A 79 -14.95 -1.90 5.80
N GLU A 80 -15.74 -2.73 5.11
CA GLU A 80 -15.49 -3.11 3.71
C GLU A 80 -15.97 -1.99 2.79
N LEU A 81 -15.04 -1.12 2.37
CA LEU A 81 -15.34 0.05 1.56
C LEU A 81 -14.09 0.52 0.82
N SER A 82 -14.25 1.00 -0.43
CA SER A 82 -13.18 1.69 -1.14
C SER A 82 -12.92 3.07 -0.51
N ALA A 83 -11.64 3.44 -0.36
CA ALA A 83 -11.28 4.78 0.09
C ALA A 83 -11.79 5.90 -0.84
N SER A 84 -11.98 5.60 -2.13
CA SER A 84 -12.59 6.54 -3.09
C SER A 84 -14.07 6.79 -2.84
N ASP A 85 -14.75 5.90 -2.12
CA ASP A 85 -16.19 5.95 -1.88
C ASP A 85 -16.56 6.26 -0.43
N MET A 86 -15.57 6.45 0.45
CA MET A 86 -15.84 6.77 1.86
C MET A 86 -16.50 8.13 2.03
N THR A 87 -17.43 8.21 2.99
CA THR A 87 -18.29 9.39 3.23
C THR A 87 -18.14 9.97 4.63
N PHE A 88 -17.16 9.54 5.41
CA PHE A 88 -16.90 10.10 6.74
C PHE A 88 -16.69 11.61 6.68
N ALA A 89 -17.13 12.34 7.71
CA ALA A 89 -17.11 13.80 7.74
C ALA A 89 -16.83 14.35 9.15
N GLY A 90 -15.58 14.83 9.38
CA GLY A 90 -15.19 15.44 10.65
C GLY A 90 -15.22 14.50 11.86
N GLU A 91 -14.96 13.21 11.64
CA GLU A 91 -15.10 12.18 12.67
C GLU A 91 -13.78 11.79 13.33
N PHE A 92 -12.63 12.03 12.64
CA PHE A 92 -11.33 11.53 13.06
C PHE A 92 -10.36 12.65 13.41
N ASP A 93 -9.57 12.42 14.46
CA ASP A 93 -8.46 13.28 14.87
C ASP A 93 -7.21 13.03 14.00
N ALA A 94 -7.09 11.79 13.49
CA ALA A 94 -6.03 11.43 12.57
C ALA A 94 -6.48 10.37 11.56
N VAL A 95 -5.81 10.35 10.41
CA VAL A 95 -5.86 9.26 9.43
C VAL A 95 -4.46 8.64 9.32
N PHE A 96 -4.44 7.32 9.26
CA PHE A 96 -3.25 6.50 9.06
C PHE A 96 -3.39 5.70 7.77
N SER A 97 -2.28 5.44 7.08
CA SER A 97 -2.25 4.45 5.99
C SER A 97 -0.84 3.89 5.83
N ASN A 98 -0.69 2.58 5.80
CA ASN A 98 0.59 1.94 5.52
C ASN A 98 0.48 0.96 4.36
N ALA A 99 1.32 1.15 3.35
CA ALA A 99 1.47 0.28 2.17
C ALA A 99 0.17 0.01 1.37
N ALA A 100 -0.80 0.93 1.41
CA ALA A 100 -2.09 0.79 0.73
C ALA A 100 -2.33 1.81 -0.39
N LEU A 101 -1.96 3.09 -0.20
CA LEU A 101 -2.33 4.18 -1.11
C LEU A 101 -1.82 4.00 -2.56
N HIS A 102 -0.73 3.29 -2.77
CA HIS A 102 -0.21 3.02 -4.12
C HIS A 102 -1.06 2.02 -4.94
N TRP A 103 -2.06 1.39 -4.32
CA TRP A 103 -3.08 0.60 -5.01
C TRP A 103 -4.30 1.44 -5.43
N MET A 104 -4.34 2.72 -5.04
CA MET A 104 -5.47 3.64 -5.23
C MET A 104 -5.12 4.66 -6.32
N LYS A 105 -5.45 4.35 -7.59
CA LYS A 105 -5.08 5.19 -8.74
C LYS A 105 -5.77 6.55 -8.75
N ASP A 106 -6.95 6.68 -8.13
CA ASP A 106 -7.65 7.96 -7.95
C ASP A 106 -7.17 8.66 -6.66
N ALA A 107 -5.87 8.95 -6.61
CA ALA A 107 -5.22 9.51 -5.43
C ALA A 107 -5.82 10.84 -4.99
N GLY A 108 -6.20 11.71 -5.95
CA GLY A 108 -6.82 13.01 -5.65
C GLY A 108 -8.10 12.83 -4.83
N ARG A 109 -9.02 11.98 -5.31
CA ARG A 109 -10.29 11.70 -4.64
C ARG A 109 -10.09 11.04 -3.26
N VAL A 110 -9.13 10.14 -3.14
CA VAL A 110 -8.81 9.53 -1.84
C VAL A 110 -8.33 10.56 -0.85
N VAL A 111 -7.43 11.47 -1.25
CA VAL A 111 -6.90 12.54 -0.38
C VAL A 111 -8.01 13.53 0.00
N GLU A 112 -8.90 13.91 -0.93
CA GLU A 112 -10.08 14.75 -0.64
C GLU A 112 -11.02 14.10 0.37
N ASN A 113 -11.28 12.80 0.23
CA ASN A 113 -12.10 12.05 1.17
C ASN A 113 -11.44 11.94 2.56
N VAL A 114 -10.10 11.79 2.62
CA VAL A 114 -9.34 11.83 3.87
C VAL A 114 -9.48 13.21 4.55
N ALA A 115 -9.33 14.31 3.78
CA ALA A 115 -9.50 15.65 4.31
C ALA A 115 -10.91 15.86 4.91
N ARG A 116 -11.95 15.38 4.20
CA ARG A 116 -13.34 15.46 4.68
C ARG A 116 -13.55 14.63 5.95
N ALA A 117 -12.93 13.46 6.08
CA ALA A 117 -13.05 12.58 7.24
C ALA A 117 -12.40 13.16 8.50
N LEU A 118 -11.38 13.99 8.34
CA LEU A 118 -10.65 14.62 9.43
C LEU A 118 -11.43 15.78 10.04
N ARG A 119 -11.26 15.96 11.34
CA ARG A 119 -11.59 17.19 12.05
C ARG A 119 -10.64 18.32 11.63
N PRO A 120 -11.07 19.60 11.72
CA PRO A 120 -10.14 20.72 11.56
C PRO A 120 -8.90 20.57 12.43
N GLY A 121 -7.71 20.79 11.86
CA GLY A 121 -6.44 20.56 12.55
C GLY A 121 -6.00 19.10 12.66
N GLY A 122 -6.79 18.14 12.17
CA GLY A 122 -6.44 16.71 12.13
C GLY A 122 -5.24 16.42 11.25
N ARG A 123 -4.61 15.26 11.47
CA ARG A 123 -3.39 14.85 10.74
C ARG A 123 -3.58 13.61 9.89
N PHE A 124 -2.84 13.56 8.79
CA PHE A 124 -2.72 12.38 7.93
C PHE A 124 -1.27 11.94 7.89
N ALA A 125 -0.98 10.75 8.41
CA ALA A 125 0.34 10.12 8.35
C ALA A 125 0.27 8.85 7.51
N ALA A 126 1.13 8.75 6.49
CA ALA A 126 1.13 7.58 5.63
C ALA A 126 2.50 7.22 5.07
N GLU A 127 2.63 5.93 4.72
CA GLU A 127 3.74 5.41 3.93
C GLU A 127 3.20 4.51 2.81
N MET A 128 3.73 4.71 1.59
CA MET A 128 3.33 3.95 0.41
C MET A 128 4.53 3.69 -0.50
N GLY A 129 4.37 2.89 -1.55
CA GLY A 129 5.34 2.85 -2.64
C GLY A 129 5.39 4.21 -3.33
N GLY A 130 6.59 4.76 -3.50
CA GLY A 130 6.82 6.03 -4.18
C GLY A 130 7.51 5.85 -5.52
N HIS A 131 7.97 6.95 -6.11
CA HIS A 131 8.62 6.95 -7.42
C HIS A 131 9.73 5.90 -7.49
N ARG A 132 9.71 5.10 -8.57
CA ARG A 132 10.62 3.97 -8.82
C ARG A 132 10.58 2.84 -7.77
N CYS A 133 9.50 2.71 -7.01
CA CYS A 133 9.31 1.57 -6.11
C CYS A 133 9.21 0.28 -6.90
N VAL A 134 10.00 -0.73 -6.53
CA VAL A 134 10.12 -2.04 -7.20
C VAL A 134 10.26 -1.93 -8.73
N GLU A 135 11.03 -0.95 -9.18
CA GLU A 135 11.12 -0.59 -10.61
C GLU A 135 11.66 -1.73 -11.45
N ASN A 136 12.69 -2.47 -10.97
CA ASN A 136 13.20 -3.62 -11.69
C ASN A 136 12.12 -4.69 -11.87
N VAL A 137 11.30 -4.93 -10.85
CA VAL A 137 10.21 -5.91 -10.92
C VAL A 137 9.12 -5.43 -11.87
N ARG A 138 8.69 -4.15 -11.74
CA ARG A 138 7.67 -3.55 -12.59
C ARG A 138 8.05 -3.61 -14.07
N VAL A 139 9.28 -3.22 -14.39
CA VAL A 139 9.80 -3.27 -15.77
C VAL A 139 9.84 -4.70 -16.30
N ALA A 140 10.33 -5.66 -15.51
CA ALA A 140 10.39 -7.06 -15.93
C ALA A 140 9.00 -7.65 -16.22
N LEU A 141 8.00 -7.33 -15.39
CA LEU A 141 6.60 -7.75 -15.59
C LEU A 141 6.01 -7.15 -16.87
N ILE A 142 6.20 -5.84 -17.09
CA ILE A 142 5.69 -5.12 -18.26
C ILE A 142 6.33 -5.68 -19.55
N ASP A 143 7.67 -5.77 -19.56
CA ASP A 143 8.41 -6.22 -20.75
C ASP A 143 8.03 -7.65 -21.15
N GLU A 144 7.84 -8.54 -20.18
CA GLU A 144 7.48 -9.92 -20.48
C GLU A 144 6.04 -10.05 -21.00
N LEU A 145 5.08 -9.24 -20.51
CA LEU A 145 3.74 -9.15 -21.10
C LEU A 145 3.78 -8.59 -22.53
N ASN A 146 4.56 -7.51 -22.74
CA ASN A 146 4.69 -6.90 -24.06
C ASN A 146 5.25 -7.90 -25.08
N ARG A 147 6.23 -8.74 -24.70
CA ARG A 147 6.78 -9.81 -25.56
C ARG A 147 5.75 -10.86 -25.95
N ARG A 148 4.73 -11.05 -25.11
CA ARG A 148 3.60 -11.98 -25.35
C ARG A 148 2.44 -11.31 -26.09
N GLY A 149 2.58 -10.03 -26.52
CA GLY A 149 1.59 -9.30 -27.30
C GLY A 149 0.50 -8.60 -26.46
N TYR A 150 0.67 -8.48 -25.14
CA TYR A 150 -0.26 -7.77 -24.26
C TYR A 150 0.26 -6.37 -23.94
N ASP A 151 -0.62 -5.45 -23.56
CA ASP A 151 -0.24 -4.13 -23.02
C ASP A 151 0.16 -4.24 -21.53
N GLY A 152 1.45 -4.48 -21.29
CA GLY A 152 2.00 -4.63 -19.95
C GLY A 152 1.91 -3.35 -19.11
N ALA A 153 1.96 -2.16 -19.76
CA ALA A 153 1.90 -0.90 -19.02
C ALA A 153 0.53 -0.68 -18.38
N SER A 154 -0.55 -0.99 -19.11
CA SER A 154 -1.92 -0.87 -18.60
C SER A 154 -2.24 -1.91 -17.52
N ALA A 155 -1.52 -3.04 -17.51
CA ALA A 155 -1.67 -4.09 -16.51
C ALA A 155 -1.16 -3.67 -15.10
N SER A 156 -0.28 -2.68 -15.02
CA SER A 156 0.29 -2.24 -13.74
C SER A 156 -0.80 -1.69 -12.82
N PRO A 157 -0.98 -2.27 -11.63
CA PRO A 157 -2.01 -1.81 -10.68
C PRO A 157 -1.53 -0.63 -9.84
N TRP A 158 -0.22 -0.33 -9.87
CA TRP A 158 0.42 0.59 -8.95
C TRP A 158 0.42 2.04 -9.45
N TYR A 159 0.28 2.95 -8.50
CA TYR A 159 0.56 4.36 -8.61
C TYR A 159 1.73 4.70 -7.67
N PHE A 160 2.89 5.01 -8.25
CA PHE A 160 4.12 5.31 -7.53
C PHE A 160 4.55 6.76 -7.79
N PRO A 161 3.95 7.75 -7.09
CA PRO A 161 4.23 9.16 -7.30
C PRO A 161 5.58 9.58 -6.73
N SER A 162 6.12 10.69 -7.26
CA SER A 162 7.15 11.47 -6.59
C SER A 162 6.58 12.25 -5.40
N SER A 163 7.47 12.83 -4.57
CA SER A 163 7.06 13.70 -3.47
C SER A 163 6.29 14.92 -3.97
N ASP A 164 6.72 15.50 -5.11
CA ASP A 164 6.08 16.69 -5.68
C ASP A 164 4.67 16.37 -6.21
N GLU A 165 4.53 15.27 -6.96
CA GLU A 165 3.23 14.83 -7.49
C GLU A 165 2.22 14.59 -6.37
N TYR A 166 2.61 13.86 -5.32
CA TYR A 166 1.68 13.58 -4.22
C TYR A 166 1.38 14.82 -3.38
N SER A 167 2.35 15.73 -3.25
CA SER A 167 2.17 17.03 -2.57
C SER A 167 1.10 17.89 -3.23
N VAL A 168 0.91 17.79 -4.55
CA VAL A 168 -0.16 18.51 -5.26
C VAL A 168 -1.53 18.05 -4.76
N HIS A 169 -1.75 16.73 -4.64
CA HIS A 169 -3.02 16.20 -4.13
C HIS A 169 -3.27 16.65 -2.69
N LEU A 170 -2.25 16.58 -1.82
CA LEU A 170 -2.37 17.01 -0.43
C LEU A 170 -2.69 18.50 -0.31
N ARG A 171 -1.99 19.38 -1.04
CA ARG A 171 -2.23 20.83 -1.02
C ARG A 171 -3.62 21.19 -1.56
N ASN A 172 -4.06 20.56 -2.64
CA ASN A 172 -5.39 20.80 -3.24
C ASN A 172 -6.51 20.44 -2.27
N ALA A 173 -6.31 19.44 -1.41
CA ALA A 173 -7.25 19.04 -0.37
C ALA A 173 -7.12 19.86 0.94
N GLY A 174 -6.29 20.91 0.96
CA GLY A 174 -6.19 21.83 2.10
C GLY A 174 -5.14 21.46 3.15
N PHE A 175 -4.26 20.49 2.88
CA PHE A 175 -3.20 20.11 3.82
C PHE A 175 -1.98 21.05 3.75
N ALA A 176 -1.41 21.36 4.93
CA ALA A 176 -0.02 21.72 5.10
C ALA A 176 0.83 20.45 5.21
N ILE A 177 2.04 20.46 4.64
CA ILE A 177 2.89 19.25 4.55
C ILE A 177 4.21 19.51 5.28
N PRO A 178 4.27 19.32 6.60
CA PRO A 178 5.51 19.51 7.37
C PRO A 178 6.58 18.45 7.05
N TYR A 179 6.18 17.29 6.53
CA TYR A 179 7.11 16.23 6.16
C TYR A 179 6.60 15.42 4.97
N ILE A 180 7.44 15.25 3.96
CA ILE A 180 7.27 14.31 2.86
C ILE A 180 8.64 13.95 2.29
N GLU A 181 8.92 12.64 2.12
CA GLU A 181 10.22 12.16 1.69
C GLU A 181 10.11 10.86 0.89
N LEU A 182 10.95 10.73 -0.15
CA LEU A 182 11.21 9.47 -0.84
C LEU A 182 12.41 8.77 -0.19
N ILE A 183 12.18 7.57 0.33
CA ILE A 183 13.14 6.81 1.12
C ILE A 183 13.49 5.51 0.38
N PRO A 184 14.69 5.39 -0.21
CA PRO A 184 15.16 4.09 -0.71
C PRO A 184 15.22 3.08 0.43
N ARG A 185 14.58 1.94 0.24
CA ARG A 185 14.50 0.88 1.27
C ARG A 185 14.61 -0.50 0.63
N PRO A 186 15.80 -0.90 0.14
CA PRO A 186 16.01 -2.26 -0.33
C PRO A 186 15.55 -3.26 0.73
N THR A 187 14.67 -4.18 0.35
CA THR A 187 14.00 -5.08 1.30
C THR A 187 14.28 -6.52 0.93
N ARG A 188 14.83 -7.29 1.87
CA ARG A 188 15.00 -8.73 1.71
C ARG A 188 13.65 -9.41 1.62
N LEU A 189 13.53 -10.30 0.64
CA LEU A 189 12.34 -11.12 0.42
C LEU A 189 12.62 -12.55 0.86
N PRO A 190 11.65 -13.22 1.48
CA PRO A 190 11.75 -14.66 1.73
C PRO A 190 11.92 -15.46 0.44
N ASP A 191 11.14 -15.08 -0.59
CA ASP A 191 11.13 -15.68 -1.92
C ASP A 191 10.56 -14.71 -2.96
N MET A 192 11.18 -14.65 -4.15
CA MET A 192 10.71 -13.78 -5.24
C MET A 192 9.46 -14.34 -5.91
N MET A 193 9.36 -15.65 -6.08
CA MET A 193 8.17 -16.24 -6.69
C MET A 193 6.93 -16.02 -5.83
N GLY A 194 7.02 -16.21 -4.52
CA GLY A 194 5.93 -15.91 -3.59
C GLY A 194 5.53 -14.43 -3.61
N TRP A 195 6.51 -13.52 -3.77
CA TRP A 195 6.23 -12.11 -3.96
C TRP A 195 5.46 -11.84 -5.27
N LEU A 196 5.92 -12.40 -6.39
CA LEU A 196 5.27 -12.25 -7.70
C LEU A 196 3.83 -12.80 -7.68
N GLN A 197 3.63 -13.99 -7.12
CA GLN A 197 2.30 -14.61 -6.98
C GLN A 197 1.35 -13.75 -6.13
N THR A 198 1.87 -13.03 -5.15
CA THR A 198 1.08 -12.19 -4.25
C THR A 198 0.71 -10.84 -4.88
N PHE A 199 1.65 -10.18 -5.55
CA PHE A 199 1.51 -8.77 -5.96
C PHE A 199 1.35 -8.55 -7.47
N ALA A 200 1.60 -9.56 -8.32
CA ALA A 200 1.55 -9.42 -9.77
C ALA A 200 0.30 -10.03 -10.42
N GLN A 201 -0.78 -10.26 -9.67
CA GLN A 201 -1.99 -10.91 -10.19
C GLN A 201 -2.64 -10.13 -11.33
N SER A 202 -2.62 -8.79 -11.28
CA SER A 202 -3.14 -7.94 -12.36
C SER A 202 -2.44 -8.15 -13.71
N PHE A 203 -1.20 -8.62 -13.71
CA PHE A 203 -0.46 -8.99 -14.91
C PHE A 203 -0.84 -10.41 -15.37
N THR A 204 -0.87 -11.36 -14.43
CA THR A 204 -1.10 -12.77 -14.78
C THR A 204 -2.55 -13.05 -15.22
N VAL A 205 -3.54 -12.26 -14.76
CA VAL A 205 -4.95 -12.45 -15.13
C VAL A 205 -5.20 -12.25 -16.63
N LEU A 206 -4.35 -11.49 -17.31
CA LEU A 206 -4.43 -11.25 -18.76
C LEU A 206 -4.02 -12.49 -19.57
N LEU A 207 -3.32 -13.44 -18.96
CA LEU A 207 -2.80 -14.64 -19.61
C LEU A 207 -3.73 -15.83 -19.39
N PRO A 208 -3.78 -16.77 -20.35
CA PRO A 208 -4.36 -18.09 -20.14
C PRO A 208 -3.76 -18.75 -18.89
N ALA A 209 -4.57 -19.52 -18.17
CA ALA A 209 -4.12 -20.15 -16.91
C ALA A 209 -2.86 -21.03 -17.10
N SER A 210 -2.74 -21.70 -18.26
CA SER A 210 -1.61 -22.56 -18.63
C SER A 210 -0.28 -21.81 -18.84
N GLU A 211 -0.31 -20.48 -19.05
CA GLU A 211 0.87 -19.67 -19.34
C GLU A 211 1.37 -18.86 -18.14
N ARG A 212 0.60 -18.79 -17.06
CA ARG A 212 0.86 -17.90 -15.91
C ARG A 212 2.11 -18.29 -15.16
N GLU A 213 2.35 -19.56 -14.95
CA GLU A 213 3.53 -20.07 -14.25
C GLU A 213 4.79 -19.79 -15.05
N GLU A 214 4.81 -20.15 -16.32
CA GLU A 214 5.93 -19.86 -17.24
C GLU A 214 6.25 -18.37 -17.32
N TYR A 215 5.21 -17.51 -17.37
CA TYR A 215 5.39 -16.06 -17.36
C TYR A 215 6.13 -15.59 -16.09
N LEU A 216 5.72 -16.04 -14.91
CA LEU A 216 6.36 -15.68 -13.65
C LEU A 216 7.80 -16.22 -13.58
N ASP A 217 8.08 -17.40 -14.08
CA ASP A 217 9.43 -17.99 -14.17
C ASP A 217 10.34 -17.16 -15.08
N CYS A 218 9.85 -16.72 -16.22
CA CYS A 218 10.57 -15.81 -17.12
C CYS A 218 10.89 -14.48 -16.43
N VAL A 219 9.92 -13.89 -15.72
CA VAL A 219 10.11 -12.65 -14.96
C VAL A 219 11.17 -12.86 -13.86
N GLN A 220 11.06 -13.92 -13.06
CA GLN A 220 12.02 -14.22 -12.00
C GLN A 220 13.44 -14.41 -12.56
N THR A 221 13.57 -15.12 -13.67
CA THR A 221 14.88 -15.34 -14.34
C THR A 221 15.52 -14.02 -14.75
N ARG A 222 14.74 -13.07 -15.29
CA ARG A 222 15.22 -11.72 -15.65
C ARG A 222 15.62 -10.87 -14.47
N LEU A 223 14.97 -11.07 -13.32
CA LEU A 223 15.26 -10.33 -12.10
C LEU A 223 16.53 -10.82 -11.40
N ARG A 224 16.88 -12.10 -11.53
CA ARG A 224 17.99 -12.74 -10.82
C ARG A 224 19.31 -11.96 -10.90
N PRO A 225 19.81 -11.49 -12.06
CA PRO A 225 21.08 -10.77 -12.12
C PRO A 225 21.08 -9.42 -11.39
N LYS A 226 19.89 -8.86 -11.10
CA LYS A 226 19.76 -7.50 -10.53
C LYS A 226 19.37 -7.53 -9.04
N LEU A 227 18.58 -8.51 -8.65
CA LEU A 227 17.93 -8.53 -7.34
C LEU A 227 18.26 -9.77 -6.49
N CYS A 228 19.06 -10.71 -7.01
CA CYS A 228 19.48 -11.92 -6.30
C CYS A 228 21.00 -11.95 -6.16
N ASP A 229 21.49 -12.15 -4.95
CA ASP A 229 22.93 -12.31 -4.70
C ASP A 229 23.42 -13.74 -5.06
N GLU A 230 24.75 -13.95 -5.01
CA GLU A 230 25.38 -15.24 -5.33
C GLU A 230 24.95 -16.37 -4.35
N ALA A 231 24.51 -16.02 -3.14
CA ALA A 231 23.99 -16.96 -2.16
C ALA A 231 22.50 -17.29 -2.35
N GLY A 232 21.84 -16.68 -3.37
CA GLY A 232 20.44 -16.91 -3.69
C GLY A 232 19.46 -16.03 -2.89
N ASN A 233 19.93 -15.04 -2.15
CA ASN A 233 19.05 -14.13 -1.41
C ASN A 233 18.49 -13.05 -2.30
N TRP A 234 17.18 -12.83 -2.23
CA TRP A 234 16.49 -11.82 -2.99
C TRP A 234 16.34 -10.50 -2.19
N THR A 235 16.59 -9.37 -2.88
CA THR A 235 16.39 -8.04 -2.31
C THR A 235 15.64 -7.18 -3.32
N ALA A 236 14.40 -6.82 -3.03
CA ALA A 236 13.60 -5.96 -3.88
C ALA A 236 13.95 -4.48 -3.68
N ASP A 237 13.94 -3.73 -4.77
CA ASP A 237 14.30 -2.31 -4.85
C ASP A 237 13.13 -1.40 -4.45
N TYR A 238 12.67 -1.52 -3.20
CA TYR A 238 11.62 -0.65 -2.69
C TYR A 238 12.10 0.79 -2.54
N THR A 239 11.23 1.72 -2.94
CA THR A 239 11.30 3.13 -2.57
C THR A 239 9.98 3.52 -1.92
N ARG A 240 10.03 4.08 -0.71
CA ARG A 240 8.84 4.48 0.02
C ARG A 240 8.67 6.00 -0.02
N LEU A 241 7.45 6.44 -0.27
CA LEU A 241 7.00 7.80 -0.02
C LEU A 241 6.35 7.82 1.35
N ARG A 242 6.94 8.58 2.27
CA ARG A 242 6.42 8.75 3.63
C ARG A 242 6.10 10.23 3.85
N PHE A 243 4.96 10.52 4.49
CA PHE A 243 4.57 11.88 4.75
C PHE A 243 3.74 12.02 6.02
N ARG A 244 3.76 13.25 6.57
CA ARG A 244 2.79 13.75 7.53
C ARG A 244 2.21 15.05 6.98
N ALA A 245 0.89 15.13 6.95
CA ALA A 245 0.14 16.29 6.51
C ALA A 245 -0.84 16.72 7.60
N LEU A 246 -1.08 18.02 7.72
CA LEU A 246 -1.96 18.63 8.71
C LEU A 246 -3.07 19.37 7.98
N LEU A 247 -4.33 19.00 8.25
CA LEU A 247 -5.48 19.72 7.69
C LEU A 247 -5.54 21.10 8.32
N LYS A 248 -5.63 22.14 7.48
CA LYS A 248 -5.77 23.52 7.96
C LYS A 248 -7.13 23.67 8.66
N SER A 249 -7.13 24.45 9.73
CA SER A 249 -8.34 24.84 10.47
C SER A 249 -9.27 25.69 9.63
#